data_87c430ff2633d7e8675e069c05a8f90e
#
_entry.id   87c430ff2633d7e8675e069c05a8f90e
#
_cell.length_a   1.000
_cell.length_b   1.000
_cell.length_c   1.000
_cell.angle_alpha   90.00
_cell.angle_beta   90.00
_cell.angle_gamma   90.00
#
_symmetry.space_group_name_H-M   'P 1'
#
loop_
_entity.id
_entity.type
_entity.pdbx_description
1 polymer ?
#
loop_
_entity_poly.entity_id
_entity_poly.type
_entity_poly.pdbx_seq_one_letter_code
_entity_poly.pdbx_strand_id
1 'polypeptide(L)'
;YTMLEARLKAPKLLTKLELKTDPNHYVNGADGVHLLKIDDNTFQFIFGESKLYSDLKKGVKKAFESLKNLLKEDLNKLRYEIQLVNSNFLKEAHDEHSVDLLKKLLIPRENDEDLNIDHSFGIFLGFDVEITDDERKLNNADFRETIYEKVENAVRAILPTINDHIKQDDFRGYSFYIYIVPFSELKKQRKKMIAELKK
;
A
#
# COMPACT_ATOMS: atom_id res chain seq x y z
N TYR A 1 3.00 4.83 -1.36
CA TYR A 1 2.70 5.97 -0.48
C TYR A 1 1.85 7.02 -1.19
N THR A 2 2.37 7.65 -2.24
CA THR A 2 1.75 8.80 -2.94
C THR A 2 0.27 8.59 -3.31
N MET A 3 -0.13 7.38 -3.71
CA MET A 3 -1.53 7.09 -4.06
C MET A 3 -2.45 7.14 -2.84
N LEU A 4 -2.04 6.57 -1.70
CA LEU A 4 -2.80 6.61 -0.47
C LEU A 4 -2.92 8.04 0.08
N GLU A 5 -1.84 8.81 0.04
CA GLU A 5 -1.85 10.22 0.47
C GLU A 5 -2.67 11.11 -0.47
N ALA A 6 -2.44 11.01 -1.78
CA ALA A 6 -3.08 11.89 -2.75
C ALA A 6 -4.58 11.61 -2.94
N ARG A 7 -4.98 10.33 -2.94
CA ARG A 7 -6.36 9.90 -3.25
C ARG A 7 -7.23 9.71 -2.02
N LEU A 8 -6.69 9.10 -0.97
CA LEU A 8 -7.44 8.82 0.25
C LEU A 8 -7.20 9.85 1.35
N LYS A 9 -6.23 10.76 1.18
CA LYS A 9 -5.81 11.68 2.23
C LYS A 9 -5.35 10.96 3.50
N ALA A 10 -4.79 9.75 3.32
CA ALA A 10 -4.23 8.94 4.38
C ALA A 10 -2.73 9.26 4.53
N PRO A 11 -2.32 10.09 5.49
CA PRO A 11 -0.92 10.41 5.72
C PRO A 11 -0.13 9.15 6.05
N LYS A 12 1.09 9.12 5.59
CA LYS A 12 2.03 8.05 5.93
C LYS A 12 2.52 8.24 7.36
N LEU A 13 2.41 7.19 8.16
CA LEU A 13 2.97 7.15 9.51
C LEU A 13 4.41 6.60 9.51
N LEU A 14 4.64 5.50 8.79
CA LEU A 14 5.91 4.79 8.79
C LEU A 14 6.28 4.27 7.41
N THR A 15 7.58 4.22 7.13
CA THR A 15 8.16 3.54 5.98
C THR A 15 8.78 2.21 6.40
N LYS A 16 9.02 1.33 5.43
CA LYS A 16 9.75 0.08 5.64
C LYS A 16 11.17 0.30 6.22
N LEU A 17 11.77 1.44 5.94
CA LEU A 17 13.09 1.78 6.45
C LEU A 17 13.04 2.11 7.95
N GLU A 18 12.02 2.84 8.37
CA GLU A 18 11.77 3.19 9.77
C GLU A 18 11.34 1.98 10.60
N LEU A 19 10.61 1.03 9.98
CA LEU A 19 10.26 -0.25 10.58
C LEU A 19 11.46 -1.19 10.75
N LYS A 20 12.61 -0.91 10.11
CA LYS A 20 13.87 -1.67 10.20
C LYS A 20 14.84 -1.18 11.27
N THR A 21 14.40 -0.48 12.27
CA THR A 21 15.27 0.10 13.31
C THR A 21 16.00 -0.94 14.17
N ASP A 22 15.58 -2.21 14.14
CA ASP A 22 16.30 -3.34 14.73
C ASP A 22 16.76 -4.32 13.62
N PRO A 23 18.06 -4.60 13.47
CA PRO A 23 18.59 -5.58 12.52
C PRO A 23 18.03 -6.99 12.72
N ASN A 24 17.51 -7.30 13.91
CA ASN A 24 16.98 -8.59 14.29
C ASN A 24 15.45 -8.69 14.20
N HIS A 25 14.75 -7.55 14.00
CA HIS A 25 13.30 -7.52 13.82
C HIS A 25 12.95 -7.20 12.37
N TYR A 26 12.73 -8.23 11.59
CA TYR A 26 12.13 -8.14 10.27
C TYR A 26 10.63 -7.94 10.44
N VAL A 27 10.11 -6.73 10.24
CA VAL A 27 8.69 -6.55 9.91
C VAL A 27 8.52 -7.07 8.49
N ASN A 28 8.25 -8.37 8.38
CA ASN A 28 8.01 -9.02 7.10
C ASN A 28 6.59 -8.68 6.64
N GLY A 29 6.45 -7.79 5.67
CA GLY A 29 5.19 -7.77 4.95
C GLY A 29 4.62 -6.42 4.52
N ALA A 30 4.84 -5.32 5.22
CA ALA A 30 4.39 -4.01 4.76
C ALA A 30 5.55 -3.14 4.26
N ASP A 31 5.32 -2.41 3.16
CA ASP A 31 6.28 -1.39 2.69
C ASP A 31 6.12 -0.08 3.47
N GLY A 32 4.97 0.14 4.10
CA GLY A 32 4.68 1.28 4.97
C GLY A 32 3.32 1.21 5.61
N VAL A 33 3.07 2.09 6.57
CA VAL A 33 1.80 2.21 7.28
C VAL A 33 1.25 3.62 7.12
N HIS A 34 -0.03 3.71 6.81
CA HIS A 34 -0.78 4.95 6.68
C HIS A 34 -1.94 4.99 7.67
N LEU A 35 -2.40 6.18 8.03
CA LEU A 35 -3.58 6.38 8.86
C LEU A 35 -4.65 7.08 8.04
N LEU A 36 -5.82 6.46 7.92
CA LEU A 36 -6.99 7.05 7.30
C LEU A 36 -8.02 7.39 8.38
N LYS A 37 -8.44 8.65 8.44
CA LYS A 37 -9.58 9.07 9.24
C LYS A 37 -10.85 8.80 8.42
N ILE A 38 -11.74 7.95 8.94
CA ILE A 38 -13.05 7.67 8.34
C ILE A 38 -14.09 8.67 8.82
N ASP A 39 -14.16 8.86 10.14
CA ASP A 39 -14.99 9.86 10.81
C ASP A 39 -14.28 10.35 12.09
N ASP A 40 -14.99 11.03 12.98
CA ASP A 40 -14.37 11.62 14.17
C ASP A 40 -13.84 10.59 15.16
N ASN A 41 -14.43 9.38 15.19
CA ASN A 41 -14.06 8.32 16.14
C ASN A 41 -13.53 7.05 15.46
N THR A 42 -13.56 6.98 14.11
CA THR A 42 -13.17 5.79 13.36
C THR A 42 -11.94 6.06 12.52
N PHE A 43 -10.93 5.24 12.70
CA PHE A 43 -9.65 5.31 11.97
C PHE A 43 -9.30 3.95 11.38
N GLN A 44 -8.54 3.97 10.28
CA GLN A 44 -7.98 2.76 9.68
C GLN A 44 -6.46 2.86 9.56
N PHE A 45 -5.76 1.85 10.09
CA PHE A 45 -4.37 1.61 9.70
C PHE A 45 -4.34 0.89 8.35
N ILE A 46 -3.73 1.52 7.35
CA ILE A 46 -3.56 0.94 6.02
C ILE A 46 -2.14 0.42 5.88
N PHE A 47 -1.99 -0.90 5.82
CA PHE A 47 -0.72 -1.55 5.55
C PHE A 47 -0.46 -1.57 4.05
N GLY A 48 0.57 -0.85 3.62
CA GLY A 48 0.91 -0.66 2.22
C GLY A 48 1.84 -1.76 1.70
N GLU A 49 1.53 -2.29 0.53
CA GLU A 49 2.36 -3.24 -0.20
C GLU A 49 2.47 -2.85 -1.67
N SER A 50 3.67 -2.86 -2.24
CA SER A 50 3.90 -2.51 -3.64
C SER A 50 4.57 -3.63 -4.42
N LYS A 51 4.04 -3.95 -5.59
CA LYS A 51 4.59 -4.95 -6.49
C LYS A 51 4.69 -4.40 -7.91
N LEU A 52 5.86 -4.55 -8.50
CA LEU A 52 6.17 -4.18 -9.88
C LEU A 52 6.55 -5.44 -10.65
N TYR A 53 5.62 -5.99 -11.40
CA TYR A 53 5.77 -7.19 -12.21
C TYR A 53 5.28 -6.94 -13.63
N SER A 54 5.96 -7.51 -14.65
CA SER A 54 5.45 -7.42 -16.02
C SER A 54 4.09 -8.11 -16.16
N ASP A 55 3.86 -9.20 -15.46
CA ASP A 55 2.59 -9.93 -15.40
C ASP A 55 1.77 -9.52 -14.18
N LEU A 56 0.56 -8.97 -14.43
CA LEU A 56 -0.34 -8.48 -13.38
C LEU A 56 -0.79 -9.59 -12.43
N LYS A 57 -1.10 -10.79 -12.94
CA LYS A 57 -1.55 -11.93 -12.13
C LYS A 57 -0.46 -12.37 -11.15
N LYS A 58 0.79 -12.38 -11.62
CA LYS A 58 1.95 -12.65 -10.77
C LYS A 58 2.13 -11.56 -9.71
N GLY A 59 1.93 -10.30 -10.07
CA GLY A 59 1.95 -9.17 -9.14
C GLY A 59 0.92 -9.32 -8.03
N VAL A 60 -0.32 -9.61 -8.37
CA VAL A 60 -1.42 -9.88 -7.42
C VAL A 60 -1.05 -11.01 -6.47
N LYS A 61 -0.67 -12.18 -7.02
CA LYS A 61 -0.28 -13.34 -6.20
C LYS A 61 0.81 -12.97 -5.19
N LYS A 62 1.85 -12.25 -5.63
CA LYS A 62 2.96 -11.86 -4.75
C LYS A 62 2.57 -10.81 -3.71
N ALA A 63 1.63 -9.92 -4.01
CA ALA A 63 1.09 -8.98 -3.04
C ALA A 63 0.33 -9.72 -1.93
N PHE A 64 -0.59 -10.61 -2.30
CA PHE A 64 -1.35 -11.39 -1.31
C PHE A 64 -0.48 -12.36 -0.50
N GLU A 65 0.56 -12.97 -1.09
CA GLU A 65 1.55 -13.74 -0.33
C GLU A 65 2.26 -12.89 0.74
N SER A 66 2.64 -11.65 0.42
CA SER A 66 3.25 -10.73 1.39
C SER A 66 2.27 -10.36 2.51
N LEU A 67 1.03 -9.99 2.16
CA LEU A 67 0.00 -9.65 3.14
C LEU A 67 -0.37 -10.83 4.05
N LYS A 68 -0.41 -12.04 3.50
CA LYS A 68 -0.66 -13.26 4.30
C LYS A 68 0.45 -13.51 5.32
N ASN A 69 1.70 -13.20 4.97
CA ASN A 69 2.80 -13.30 5.92
C ASN A 69 2.67 -12.21 7.00
N LEU A 70 2.23 -11.00 6.64
CA LEU A 70 1.96 -9.94 7.61
C LEU A 70 0.85 -10.32 8.60
N LEU A 71 -0.25 -10.94 8.14
CA LEU A 71 -1.33 -11.40 9.01
C LEU A 71 -0.94 -12.52 9.97
N LYS A 72 0.06 -13.34 9.61
CA LYS A 72 0.59 -14.37 10.52
C LYS A 72 1.43 -13.80 11.64
N GLU A 73 2.02 -12.63 11.42
CA GLU A 73 2.65 -11.86 12.48
C GLU A 73 1.54 -11.17 13.27
N ASP A 74 1.62 -11.19 14.60
CA ASP A 74 0.60 -10.58 15.46
C ASP A 74 0.49 -9.07 15.15
N LEU A 75 -0.66 -8.65 14.59
CA LEU A 75 -0.93 -7.24 14.28
C LEU A 75 -0.84 -6.34 15.53
N ASN A 76 -1.07 -6.90 16.73
CA ASN A 76 -0.88 -6.17 17.99
C ASN A 76 0.61 -5.92 18.26
N LYS A 77 1.48 -6.87 17.89
CA LYS A 77 2.93 -6.68 17.97
C LYS A 77 3.39 -5.58 17.02
N LEU A 78 2.88 -5.58 15.79
CA LEU A 78 3.14 -4.51 14.82
C LEU A 78 2.63 -3.16 15.33
N ARG A 79 1.45 -3.12 15.95
CA ARG A 79 0.91 -1.92 16.60
C ARG A 79 1.84 -1.42 17.71
N TYR A 80 2.38 -2.31 18.54
CA TYR A 80 3.34 -1.97 19.57
C TYR A 80 4.66 -1.42 18.99
N GLU A 81 5.17 -2.00 17.92
CA GLU A 81 6.36 -1.50 17.22
C GLU A 81 6.12 -0.12 16.60
N ILE A 82 4.93 0.11 16.03
CA ILE A 82 4.47 1.45 15.59
C ILE A 82 4.48 2.44 16.78
N GLN A 83 4.04 2.03 17.95
CA GLN A 83 4.07 2.86 19.16
C GLN A 83 5.50 3.25 19.58
N LEU A 84 6.44 2.31 19.52
CA LEU A 84 7.84 2.58 19.88
C LEU A 84 8.52 3.56 18.91
N VAL A 85 8.30 3.41 17.60
CA VAL A 85 8.87 4.31 16.59
C VAL A 85 8.22 5.70 16.67
N ASN A 86 6.94 5.77 16.94
CA ASN A 86 6.21 7.05 17.07
C ASN A 86 6.58 7.86 18.32
N SER A 87 7.18 7.26 19.33
CA SER A 87 7.75 8.04 20.45
C SER A 87 8.83 9.05 19.97
N ASN A 88 9.51 8.75 18.88
CA ASN A 88 10.43 9.66 18.21
C ASN A 88 9.72 10.61 17.25
N PHE A 89 8.67 10.16 16.56
CA PHE A 89 7.85 11.00 15.65
C PHE A 89 7.08 12.10 16.40
N LEU A 90 6.60 11.80 17.60
CA LEU A 90 5.92 12.77 18.46
C LEU A 90 6.82 13.97 18.83
N LYS A 91 8.14 13.82 18.75
CA LYS A 91 9.09 14.90 18.96
C LYS A 91 9.25 15.81 17.74
N GLU A 92 8.90 15.34 16.55
CA GLU A 92 9.02 16.08 15.28
C GLU A 92 7.68 16.60 14.75
N ALA A 93 6.55 16.20 15.35
CA ALA A 93 5.23 16.70 14.96
C ALA A 93 5.07 18.17 15.38
N HIS A 94 4.83 19.03 14.40
CA HIS A 94 4.77 20.48 14.58
C HIS A 94 3.40 21.01 15.08
N ASP A 95 2.42 20.11 15.28
CA ASP A 95 1.03 20.44 15.61
C ASP A 95 0.55 19.57 16.78
N GLU A 96 0.19 20.26 17.89
CA GLU A 96 -0.26 19.61 19.14
C GLU A 96 -1.50 18.72 18.93
N HIS A 97 -2.40 19.10 18.03
CA HIS A 97 -3.62 18.32 17.76
C HIS A 97 -3.31 16.97 17.10
N SER A 98 -2.41 16.96 16.12
CA SER A 98 -1.93 15.72 15.49
C SER A 98 -1.17 14.84 16.47
N VAL A 99 -0.38 15.43 17.36
CA VAL A 99 0.32 14.72 18.45
C VAL A 99 -0.65 14.06 19.39
N ASP A 100 -1.69 14.76 19.84
CA ASP A 100 -2.68 14.22 20.79
C ASP A 100 -3.54 13.13 20.15
N LEU A 101 -3.93 13.29 18.89
CA LEU A 101 -4.63 12.26 18.13
C LEU A 101 -3.78 10.99 17.99
N LEU A 102 -2.52 11.14 17.60
CA LEU A 102 -1.59 10.00 17.49
C LEU A 102 -1.37 9.31 18.84
N LYS A 103 -1.24 10.08 19.94
CA LYS A 103 -1.14 9.49 21.29
C LYS A 103 -2.37 8.67 21.64
N LYS A 104 -3.58 9.17 21.42
CA LYS A 104 -4.83 8.45 21.67
C LYS A 104 -4.95 7.18 20.83
N LEU A 105 -4.58 7.26 19.54
CA LEU A 105 -4.63 6.10 18.63
C LEU A 105 -3.62 5.02 18.96
N LEU A 106 -2.44 5.41 19.47
CA LEU A 106 -1.33 4.49 19.69
C LEU A 106 -1.27 3.97 21.12
N ILE A 107 -1.71 4.77 22.09
CA ILE A 107 -1.69 4.45 23.52
C ILE A 107 -3.11 4.68 24.09
N PRO A 108 -4.07 3.80 23.80
CA PRO A 108 -5.41 3.92 24.35
C PRO A 108 -5.33 3.90 25.88
N ARG A 109 -5.89 4.92 26.53
CA ARG A 109 -6.06 4.95 27.98
C ARG A 109 -7.45 4.40 28.32
N GLU A 110 -7.61 3.82 29.52
CA GLU A 110 -8.89 3.25 29.98
C GLU A 110 -10.08 4.24 29.93
N ASN A 111 -9.81 5.56 29.82
CA ASN A 111 -10.83 6.62 29.77
C ASN A 111 -10.89 7.33 28.40
N ASP A 112 -10.16 6.87 27.36
CA ASP A 112 -10.30 7.44 26.02
C ASP A 112 -11.62 6.93 25.43
N GLU A 113 -12.52 7.87 25.13
CA GLU A 113 -13.78 7.60 24.44
C GLU A 113 -13.53 6.72 23.21
N ASP A 114 -14.41 5.74 23.00
CA ASP A 114 -14.38 4.63 22.04
C ASP A 114 -13.83 4.98 20.64
N LEU A 115 -12.52 5.03 20.51
CA LEU A 115 -11.88 5.12 19.18
C LEU A 115 -11.95 3.73 18.53
N ASN A 116 -12.67 3.65 17.44
CA ASN A 116 -12.74 2.45 16.61
C ASN A 116 -11.53 2.44 15.64
N ILE A 117 -10.68 1.43 15.78
CA ILE A 117 -9.47 1.29 14.94
C ILE A 117 -9.57 0.02 14.13
N ASP A 118 -9.77 0.19 12.83
CA ASP A 118 -9.79 -0.90 11.87
C ASP A 118 -8.42 -1.08 11.19
N HIS A 119 -8.23 -2.26 10.61
CA HIS A 119 -7.07 -2.57 9.78
C HIS A 119 -7.50 -2.77 8.33
N SER A 120 -6.70 -2.28 7.41
CA SER A 120 -6.94 -2.37 5.98
C SER A 120 -5.64 -2.51 5.21
N PHE A 121 -5.73 -2.81 3.91
CA PHE A 121 -4.58 -3.04 3.06
C PHE A 121 -4.59 -2.11 1.85
N GLY A 122 -3.44 -1.47 1.60
CA GLY A 122 -3.19 -0.66 0.42
C GLY A 122 -2.24 -1.38 -0.53
N ILE A 123 -2.69 -1.78 -1.71
CA ILE A 123 -1.88 -2.51 -2.68
C ILE A 123 -1.61 -1.63 -3.90
N PHE A 124 -0.34 -1.44 -4.23
CA PHE A 124 0.09 -0.85 -5.49
C PHE A 124 0.63 -1.94 -6.42
N LEU A 125 0.01 -2.07 -7.59
CA LEU A 125 0.39 -3.04 -8.62
C LEU A 125 0.81 -2.30 -9.90
N GLY A 126 2.09 -2.33 -10.21
CA GLY A 126 2.59 -1.90 -11.52
C GLY A 126 2.75 -3.12 -12.43
N PHE A 127 2.28 -3.01 -13.69
CA PHE A 127 2.38 -4.07 -14.66
C PHE A 127 2.70 -3.54 -16.06
N ASP A 128 3.24 -4.41 -16.96
CA ASP A 128 3.50 -4.02 -18.33
C ASP A 128 2.23 -4.08 -19.17
N VAL A 129 1.95 -2.99 -19.89
CA VAL A 129 1.03 -2.98 -21.03
C VAL A 129 1.87 -3.05 -22.29
N GLU A 130 1.65 -4.08 -23.09
CA GLU A 130 2.27 -4.20 -24.39
C GLU A 130 1.72 -3.13 -25.35
N ILE A 131 2.61 -2.32 -25.88
CA ILE A 131 2.30 -1.28 -26.87
C ILE A 131 2.99 -1.65 -28.18
N THR A 132 2.20 -1.98 -29.19
CA THR A 132 2.71 -2.34 -30.53
C THR A 132 3.23 -1.13 -31.29
N ASP A 133 4.02 -1.37 -32.33
CA ASP A 133 4.55 -0.30 -33.17
C ASP A 133 3.44 0.44 -33.94
N ASP A 134 2.35 -0.24 -34.29
CA ASP A 134 1.21 0.40 -34.95
C ASP A 134 0.40 1.27 -33.99
N GLU A 135 0.24 0.85 -32.75
CA GLU A 135 -0.39 1.68 -31.70
C GLU A 135 0.42 2.94 -31.41
N ARG A 136 1.75 2.88 -31.47
CA ARG A 136 2.64 4.06 -31.30
C ARG A 136 2.49 5.10 -32.41
N LYS A 137 1.94 4.72 -33.56
CA LYS A 137 1.68 5.63 -34.69
C LYS A 137 0.33 6.31 -34.62
N LEU A 138 -0.55 5.88 -33.72
CA LEU A 138 -1.87 6.48 -33.52
C LEU A 138 -1.74 7.94 -33.06
N ASN A 139 -2.74 8.74 -33.38
CA ASN A 139 -2.84 10.06 -32.78
C ASN A 139 -3.10 9.98 -31.27
N ASN A 140 -2.91 11.07 -30.54
CA ASN A 140 -2.97 11.07 -29.09
C ASN A 140 -4.34 10.63 -28.51
N ALA A 141 -5.44 10.89 -29.21
CA ALA A 141 -6.77 10.52 -28.74
C ALA A 141 -6.98 9.02 -28.86
N ASP A 142 -6.75 8.46 -30.04
CA ASP A 142 -6.92 7.03 -30.31
C ASP A 142 -5.92 6.18 -29.51
N PHE A 143 -4.68 6.68 -29.33
CA PHE A 143 -3.69 6.02 -28.50
C PHE A 143 -4.16 5.92 -27.04
N ARG A 144 -4.69 7.01 -26.46
CA ARG A 144 -5.18 7.00 -25.08
C ARG A 144 -6.38 6.05 -24.91
N GLU A 145 -7.29 6.04 -25.86
CA GLU A 145 -8.46 5.15 -25.83
C GLU A 145 -8.01 3.69 -25.91
N THR A 146 -7.13 3.35 -26.85
CA THR A 146 -6.57 2.00 -26.98
C THR A 146 -5.89 1.53 -25.70
N ILE A 147 -5.07 2.38 -25.07
CA ILE A 147 -4.41 2.03 -23.81
C ILE A 147 -5.40 1.91 -22.65
N TYR A 148 -6.41 2.79 -22.60
CA TYR A 148 -7.47 2.72 -21.60
C TYR A 148 -8.21 1.38 -21.68
N GLU A 149 -8.64 0.97 -22.87
CA GLU A 149 -9.32 -0.32 -23.08
C GLU A 149 -8.45 -1.52 -22.67
N LYS A 150 -7.16 -1.50 -23.03
CA LYS A 150 -6.22 -2.56 -22.61
C LYS A 150 -6.11 -2.66 -21.09
N VAL A 151 -6.01 -1.52 -20.41
CA VAL A 151 -5.91 -1.47 -18.95
C VAL A 151 -7.22 -1.92 -18.32
N GLU A 152 -8.36 -1.45 -18.81
CA GLU A 152 -9.68 -1.84 -18.32
C GLU A 152 -9.90 -3.35 -18.45
N ASN A 153 -9.56 -3.93 -19.61
CA ASN A 153 -9.65 -5.36 -19.84
C ASN A 153 -8.74 -6.16 -18.90
N ALA A 154 -7.51 -5.71 -18.69
CA ALA A 154 -6.59 -6.35 -17.74
C ALA A 154 -7.13 -6.30 -16.30
N VAL A 155 -7.68 -5.15 -15.89
CA VAL A 155 -8.30 -4.99 -14.57
C VAL A 155 -9.53 -5.89 -14.42
N ARG A 156 -10.42 -5.91 -15.39
CA ARG A 156 -11.61 -6.80 -15.37
C ARG A 156 -11.21 -8.27 -15.27
N ALA A 157 -10.19 -8.69 -16.02
CA ALA A 157 -9.70 -10.07 -16.03
C ALA A 157 -9.06 -10.49 -14.70
N ILE A 158 -8.47 -9.56 -13.93
CA ILE A 158 -7.78 -9.89 -12.69
C ILE A 158 -8.70 -9.88 -11.45
N LEU A 159 -9.86 -9.19 -11.50
CA LEU A 159 -10.79 -9.08 -10.37
C LEU A 159 -11.19 -10.43 -9.77
N PRO A 160 -11.52 -11.47 -10.54
CA PRO A 160 -11.82 -12.79 -9.97
C PRO A 160 -10.67 -13.35 -9.15
N THR A 161 -9.43 -13.22 -9.63
CA THR A 161 -8.23 -13.68 -8.91
C THR A 161 -8.04 -12.93 -7.58
N ILE A 162 -8.27 -11.61 -7.56
CA ILE A 162 -8.22 -10.80 -6.34
C ILE A 162 -9.30 -11.28 -5.34
N ASN A 163 -10.54 -11.45 -5.82
CA ASN A 163 -11.63 -11.95 -4.98
C ASN A 163 -11.37 -13.34 -4.41
N ASP A 164 -10.75 -14.23 -5.19
CA ASP A 164 -10.37 -15.57 -4.73
C ASP A 164 -9.35 -15.50 -3.59
N HIS A 165 -8.32 -14.65 -3.71
CA HIS A 165 -7.37 -14.43 -2.63
C HIS A 165 -8.04 -13.88 -1.37
N ILE A 166 -8.94 -12.88 -1.50
CA ILE A 166 -9.67 -12.33 -0.35
C ILE A 166 -10.49 -13.41 0.36
N LYS A 167 -11.11 -14.31 -0.41
CA LYS A 167 -11.96 -15.37 0.16
C LYS A 167 -11.17 -16.53 0.78
N GLN A 168 -10.06 -16.92 0.16
CA GLN A 168 -9.32 -18.14 0.50
C GLN A 168 -8.21 -17.92 1.51
N ASP A 169 -7.66 -16.69 1.59
CA ASP A 169 -6.50 -16.36 2.41
C ASP A 169 -6.85 -15.64 3.72
N ASP A 170 -8.09 -15.80 4.23
CA ASP A 170 -8.61 -15.22 5.50
C ASP A 170 -8.59 -13.68 5.54
N PHE A 171 -8.75 -13.03 4.39
CA PHE A 171 -8.84 -11.57 4.29
C PHE A 171 -10.27 -11.03 4.37
N ARG A 172 -11.25 -11.85 4.72
CA ARG A 172 -12.64 -11.42 4.91
C ARG A 172 -12.74 -10.46 6.08
N GLY A 173 -13.46 -9.36 5.87
CA GLY A 173 -13.62 -8.32 6.89
C GLY A 173 -12.62 -7.18 6.81
N TYR A 174 -11.57 -7.30 6.00
CA TYR A 174 -10.63 -6.21 5.75
C TYR A 174 -11.03 -5.38 4.53
N SER A 175 -10.79 -4.08 4.59
CA SER A 175 -10.90 -3.18 3.43
C SER A 175 -9.62 -3.22 2.60
N PHE A 176 -9.78 -3.13 1.26
CA PHE A 176 -8.66 -3.11 0.32
C PHE A 176 -8.71 -1.87 -0.57
N TYR A 177 -7.59 -1.17 -0.65
CA TYR A 177 -7.36 -0.04 -1.53
C TYR A 177 -6.33 -0.45 -2.59
N ILE A 178 -6.81 -0.85 -3.78
CA ILE A 178 -5.94 -1.43 -4.82
C ILE A 178 -5.77 -0.44 -5.96
N TYR A 179 -4.52 -0.06 -6.22
CA TYR A 179 -4.11 0.82 -7.32
C TYR A 179 -3.36 0.00 -8.36
N ILE A 180 -3.94 -0.12 -9.55
CA ILE A 180 -3.34 -0.86 -10.67
C ILE A 180 -2.87 0.17 -11.70
N VAL A 181 -1.57 0.20 -11.97
CA VAL A 181 -0.93 1.22 -12.79
C VAL A 181 -0.18 0.56 -13.95
N PRO A 182 -0.51 0.94 -15.21
CA PRO A 182 0.18 0.44 -16.38
C PRO A 182 1.56 1.10 -16.54
N PHE A 183 2.51 0.32 -16.98
CA PHE A 183 3.83 0.76 -17.41
C PHE A 183 4.13 0.23 -18.81
N SER A 184 5.01 0.88 -19.53
CA SER A 184 5.65 0.33 -20.71
C SER A 184 7.08 -0.08 -20.38
N GLU A 185 7.49 -1.28 -20.80
CA GLU A 185 8.88 -1.76 -20.64
C GLU A 185 9.39 -1.75 -19.18
N LEU A 186 8.59 -2.17 -18.21
CA LEU A 186 8.89 -2.11 -16.77
C LEU A 186 10.28 -2.65 -16.40
N LYS A 187 10.69 -3.77 -17.01
CA LYS A 187 12.01 -4.36 -16.78
C LYS A 187 13.16 -3.43 -17.20
N LYS A 188 13.01 -2.74 -18.33
CA LYS A 188 14.00 -1.81 -18.86
C LYS A 188 14.08 -0.56 -17.99
N GLN A 189 12.92 0.00 -17.62
CA GLN A 189 12.84 1.16 -16.73
C GLN A 189 13.46 0.85 -15.36
N ARG A 190 13.14 -0.30 -14.78
CA ARG A 190 13.72 -0.74 -13.51
C ARG A 190 15.26 -0.86 -13.57
N LYS A 191 15.81 -1.46 -14.62
CA LYS A 191 17.27 -1.54 -14.81
C LYS A 191 17.91 -0.16 -14.89
N LYS A 192 17.27 0.78 -15.59
CA LYS A 192 17.75 2.16 -15.74
C LYS A 192 17.77 2.87 -14.38
N MET A 193 16.68 2.79 -13.61
CA MET A 193 16.62 3.38 -12.27
C MET A 193 17.69 2.82 -11.32
N ILE A 194 17.89 1.50 -11.31
CA ILE A 194 18.94 0.88 -10.48
C ILE A 194 20.34 1.35 -10.89
N ALA A 195 20.59 1.54 -12.18
CA ALA A 195 21.88 2.04 -12.66
C ALA A 195 22.12 3.51 -12.26
N GLU A 196 21.07 4.32 -12.19
CA GLU A 196 21.15 5.73 -11.76
C GLU A 196 21.37 5.84 -10.25
N LEU A 197 20.74 4.98 -9.43
CA LEU A 197 20.90 4.95 -7.97
C LEU A 197 22.29 4.45 -7.50
N LYS A 198 23.07 3.83 -8.39
CA LYS A 198 24.42 3.32 -8.07
C LYS A 198 25.53 4.29 -8.46
N LYS A 199 25.20 5.43 -9.06
CA LYS A 199 26.15 6.52 -9.38
C LYS A 199 26.34 7.44 -8.19
#